data_ac804e58605297eaf5856648b962fd18
#
_entry.id   ac804e58605297eaf5856648b962fd18
#
_cell.length_a   1.000
_cell.length_b   1.000
_cell.length_c   1.000
_cell.angle_alpha   90.00
_cell.angle_beta   90.00
_cell.angle_gamma   90.00
#
_symmetry.space_group_name_H-M   'P 1'
#
loop_
_entity.id
_entity.type
_entity.pdbx_description
1 polymer ?
#
loop_
_entity_poly.entity_id
_entity_poly.type
_entity_poly.pdbx_seq_one_letter_code
_entity_poly.pdbx_strand_id
1 'polypeptide(L)'
;MSLRSRLGGLFKGQSELDLTDGSIPKSNLADTFWLGRYSTEALAAISLGFPLVYLFISLGLGLTVAGSVLVAQHTGAGDTAAAEHAASQTVSLTLLAGAGLGAVGFVFVADLLRLFGATPTVLELATDYMEVISLGLPFLFGFTVFIALMRGAGDTVTPMLVMLGTVVLNVVIDPVLIFGVGPVPELGVEGAAVATVLSRGSATAVGLWLMLRGSHGIRIDPREMVPEPSYVRKLLRIGVPASVENTGRAVSVNAVLVIVTLFSTPVVAAFGVGLRVFSMIFMPAIAVDRGVETMTGQNIGAGREDRVVATNRFAAKASFVILAALGVGTFVLAPDIIRLFDDSPAVVAEGATFLRWIAPTFGFVGVLRAYSGGFRGAGRTLTAAAIAVVLFGFIRLPVAYVASQGLVPLDVWFFGETTPVGIWFAFAVSSVTAATVAAGWFELGKWRGVDVTGDDASDPAGGTAAESDEADPGSAAGEA
;
A
#
# COMPACT_ATOMS: atom_id res chain seq x y z
N MET A 1 -19.40 32.08 1.16
CA MET A 1 -18.19 31.50 0.54
C MET A 1 -18.49 30.05 0.24
N SER A 2 -18.57 29.65 -1.03
CA SER A 2 -19.02 28.30 -1.43
C SER A 2 -17.95 27.24 -1.14
N LEU A 3 -18.36 25.99 -0.93
CA LEU A 3 -17.47 24.84 -0.73
C LEU A 3 -16.43 24.75 -1.86
N ARG A 4 -16.80 25.15 -3.07
CA ARG A 4 -15.94 25.25 -4.26
C ARG A 4 -14.77 26.23 -4.09
N SER A 5 -14.96 27.36 -3.42
CA SER A 5 -13.89 28.35 -3.19
C SER A 5 -12.93 27.92 -2.08
N ARG A 6 -13.39 27.07 -1.14
CA ARG A 6 -12.54 26.51 -0.10
C ARG A 6 -11.70 25.34 -0.60
N LEU A 7 -12.26 24.49 -1.48
CA LEU A 7 -11.52 23.41 -2.12
C LEU A 7 -10.47 23.93 -3.10
N GLY A 8 -10.81 24.94 -3.93
CA GLY A 8 -9.85 25.59 -4.84
C GLY A 8 -8.70 26.31 -4.13
N GLY A 9 -8.90 26.77 -2.88
CA GLY A 9 -7.84 27.35 -2.05
C GLY A 9 -6.89 26.29 -1.46
N LEU A 10 -7.40 25.09 -1.18
CA LEU A 10 -6.61 23.94 -0.70
C LEU A 10 -5.59 23.44 -1.73
N PHE A 11 -5.94 23.52 -3.03
CA PHE A 11 -5.08 23.06 -4.11
C PHE A 11 -4.14 24.16 -4.66
N LYS A 12 -4.43 25.44 -4.43
CA LYS A 12 -3.55 26.54 -4.82
C LYS A 12 -2.24 26.60 -4.04
N GLY A 13 -2.20 26.05 -2.82
CA GLY A 13 -0.96 25.88 -2.05
C GLY A 13 -0.12 24.67 -2.46
N GLN A 14 -0.68 23.74 -3.25
CA GLN A 14 0.04 22.55 -3.71
C GLN A 14 0.94 22.80 -4.93
N SER A 15 0.75 23.91 -5.67
CA SER A 15 1.61 24.27 -6.79
C SER A 15 3.00 24.77 -6.36
N GLU A 16 3.20 25.10 -5.07
CA GLU A 16 4.50 25.41 -4.47
C GLU A 16 5.06 24.29 -3.58
N LEU A 17 4.26 23.27 -3.26
CA LEU A 17 4.74 22.06 -2.63
C LEU A 17 5.27 21.14 -3.73
N ASP A 18 6.57 21.03 -3.79
CA ASP A 18 7.29 20.03 -4.58
C ASP A 18 6.89 18.63 -4.07
N LEU A 19 5.80 18.08 -4.66
CA LEU A 19 5.18 16.80 -4.30
C LEU A 19 6.01 15.61 -4.79
N THR A 20 7.32 15.65 -4.65
CA THR A 20 8.16 14.45 -4.77
C THR A 20 7.98 13.61 -3.51
N ASP A 21 6.79 13.10 -3.30
CA ASP A 21 6.45 12.19 -2.22
C ASP A 21 7.20 10.87 -2.41
N GLY A 22 7.91 10.41 -1.38
CA GLY A 22 8.67 9.16 -1.38
C GLY A 22 7.81 7.90 -1.44
N SER A 23 6.50 8.01 -1.66
CA SER A 23 5.58 6.92 -2.04
C SER A 23 5.61 6.63 -3.54
N ILE A 24 6.32 7.46 -4.33
CA ILE A 24 6.44 7.31 -5.78
C ILE A 24 7.28 6.07 -6.08
N PRO A 25 6.80 5.10 -6.87
CA PRO A 25 7.64 4.02 -7.41
C PRO A 25 8.88 4.61 -8.07
N LYS A 26 10.04 3.93 -7.96
CA LYS A 26 11.32 4.46 -8.49
C LYS A 26 11.27 4.83 -9.97
N SER A 27 10.36 4.24 -10.76
CA SER A 27 10.07 4.64 -12.14
C SER A 27 9.48 6.05 -12.24
N ASN A 28 8.61 6.44 -11.32
CA ASN A 28 8.00 7.77 -11.33
C ASN A 28 9.00 8.88 -10.99
N LEU A 29 10.14 8.55 -10.32
CA LEU A 29 11.23 9.50 -10.15
C LEU A 29 11.92 9.83 -11.48
N ALA A 30 12.01 8.85 -12.40
CA ALA A 30 12.56 9.09 -13.72
C ALA A 30 11.63 10.01 -14.54
N ASP A 31 10.32 9.70 -14.54
CA ASP A 31 9.32 10.55 -15.21
C ASP A 31 9.39 11.99 -14.68
N THR A 32 9.40 12.15 -13.35
CA THR A 32 9.48 13.47 -12.68
C THR A 32 10.77 14.21 -13.05
N PHE A 33 11.90 13.50 -13.10
CA PHE A 33 13.19 14.08 -13.46
C PHE A 33 13.23 14.57 -14.91
N TRP A 34 12.75 13.75 -15.84
CA TRP A 34 12.78 14.11 -17.26
C TRP A 34 11.73 15.16 -17.59
N LEU A 35 10.51 15.05 -17.06
CA LEU A 35 9.45 16.05 -17.27
C LEU A 35 9.76 17.39 -16.60
N GLY A 36 10.45 17.40 -15.45
CA GLY A 36 10.93 18.62 -14.83
C GLY A 36 11.98 19.37 -15.66
N ARG A 37 12.68 18.66 -16.57
CA ARG A 37 13.58 19.26 -17.57
C ARG A 37 12.87 19.64 -18.87
N TYR A 38 11.72 19.06 -19.13
CA TYR A 38 10.92 19.33 -20.31
C TYR A 38 10.14 20.65 -20.17
N SER A 39 9.30 20.79 -19.15
CA SER A 39 8.62 22.04 -18.81
C SER A 39 8.05 22.04 -17.40
N THR A 40 7.80 23.24 -16.85
CA THR A 40 7.16 23.42 -15.55
C THR A 40 5.70 22.93 -15.58
N GLU A 41 5.01 23.17 -16.71
CA GLU A 41 3.63 22.73 -16.92
C GLU A 41 3.52 21.21 -16.97
N ALA A 42 4.50 20.53 -17.61
CA ALA A 42 4.58 19.07 -17.64
C ALA A 42 4.76 18.48 -16.24
N LEU A 43 5.65 19.08 -15.42
CA LEU A 43 5.85 18.67 -14.04
C LEU A 43 4.59 18.88 -13.19
N ALA A 44 3.89 19.99 -13.40
CA ALA A 44 2.61 20.26 -12.74
C ALA A 44 1.52 19.26 -13.15
N ALA A 45 1.47 18.90 -14.44
CA ALA A 45 0.51 17.94 -14.98
C ALA A 45 0.65 16.54 -14.37
N ILE A 46 1.88 16.01 -14.32
CA ILE A 46 2.11 14.68 -13.70
C ILE A 46 1.83 14.72 -12.20
N SER A 47 2.18 15.82 -11.52
CA SER A 47 1.89 15.99 -10.09
C SER A 47 0.39 15.98 -9.80
N LEU A 48 -0.42 16.50 -10.71
CA LEU A 48 -1.89 16.46 -10.65
C LEU A 48 -2.44 15.06 -10.92
N GLY A 49 -1.81 14.30 -11.81
CA GLY A 49 -2.22 12.93 -12.18
C GLY A 49 -1.90 11.88 -11.10
N PHE A 50 -0.81 12.02 -10.35
CA PHE A 50 -0.36 11.01 -9.39
C PHE A 50 -1.38 10.57 -8.36
N PRO A 51 -2.17 11.42 -7.71
CA PRO A 51 -3.20 10.98 -6.77
C PRO A 51 -4.22 10.04 -7.40
N LEU A 52 -4.57 10.26 -8.69
CA LEU A 52 -5.50 9.40 -9.42
C LEU A 52 -4.85 8.08 -9.82
N VAL A 53 -3.60 8.10 -10.29
CA VAL A 53 -2.82 6.87 -10.56
C VAL A 53 -2.73 6.02 -9.30
N TYR A 54 -2.42 6.64 -8.15
CA TYR A 54 -2.34 5.94 -6.88
C TYR A 54 -3.69 5.36 -6.45
N LEU A 55 -4.78 6.10 -6.66
CA LEU A 55 -6.14 5.61 -6.40
C LEU A 55 -6.44 4.37 -7.24
N PHE A 56 -6.18 4.41 -8.55
CA PHE A 56 -6.40 3.26 -9.44
C PHE A 56 -5.58 2.04 -9.03
N ILE A 57 -4.29 2.24 -8.73
CA ILE A 57 -3.42 1.15 -8.26
C ILE A 57 -3.92 0.58 -6.93
N SER A 58 -4.32 1.41 -5.97
CA SER A 58 -4.76 0.95 -4.66
C SER A 58 -6.03 0.08 -4.71
N LEU A 59 -6.92 0.35 -5.67
CA LEU A 59 -8.09 -0.50 -5.92
C LEU A 59 -7.69 -1.89 -6.42
N GLY A 60 -6.67 -1.98 -7.30
CA GLY A 60 -6.17 -3.24 -7.81
C GLY A 60 -5.32 -4.04 -6.81
N LEU A 61 -4.65 -3.36 -5.87
CA LEU A 61 -3.77 -4.01 -4.90
C LEU A 61 -4.50 -5.04 -4.01
N GLY A 62 -5.78 -4.86 -3.75
CA GLY A 62 -6.56 -5.84 -2.99
C GLY A 62 -6.64 -7.19 -3.66
N LEU A 63 -6.88 -7.25 -4.97
CA LEU A 63 -6.94 -8.51 -5.71
C LEU A 63 -5.58 -9.21 -5.72
N THR A 64 -4.49 -8.45 -5.82
CA THR A 64 -3.13 -9.03 -5.77
C THR A 64 -2.80 -9.62 -4.40
N VAL A 65 -3.27 -8.99 -3.31
CA VAL A 65 -3.14 -9.53 -1.95
C VAL A 65 -3.95 -10.82 -1.83
N ALA A 66 -5.20 -10.83 -2.30
CA ALA A 66 -6.04 -12.02 -2.25
C ALA A 66 -5.40 -13.20 -2.98
N GLY A 67 -4.93 -12.98 -4.20
CA GLY A 67 -4.22 -14.01 -4.98
C GLY A 67 -2.94 -14.50 -4.30
N SER A 68 -2.12 -13.59 -3.78
CA SER A 68 -0.89 -13.93 -3.04
C SER A 68 -1.18 -14.83 -1.83
N VAL A 69 -2.22 -14.51 -1.06
CA VAL A 69 -2.62 -15.27 0.13
C VAL A 69 -3.10 -16.67 -0.25
N LEU A 70 -4.00 -16.78 -1.24
CA LEU A 70 -4.52 -18.08 -1.69
C LEU A 70 -3.41 -18.97 -2.26
N VAL A 71 -2.58 -18.43 -3.15
CA VAL A 71 -1.43 -19.16 -3.69
C VAL A 71 -0.48 -19.59 -2.59
N ALA A 72 -0.18 -18.72 -1.61
CA ALA A 72 0.71 -19.07 -0.51
C ALA A 72 0.15 -20.22 0.34
N GLN A 73 -1.15 -20.20 0.66
CA GLN A 73 -1.77 -21.25 1.45
C GLN A 73 -1.84 -22.59 0.70
N HIS A 74 -2.26 -22.59 -0.58
CA HIS A 74 -2.27 -23.82 -1.39
C HIS A 74 -0.85 -24.38 -1.63
N THR A 75 0.14 -23.49 -1.86
CA THR A 75 1.55 -23.89 -1.97
C THR A 75 2.04 -24.52 -0.67
N GLY A 76 1.67 -23.95 0.47
CA GLY A 76 2.02 -24.48 1.79
C GLY A 76 1.38 -25.83 2.08
N ALA A 77 0.17 -26.06 1.61
CA ALA A 77 -0.55 -27.32 1.69
C ALA A 77 0.02 -28.41 0.74
N GLY A 78 0.92 -28.04 -0.19
CA GLY A 78 1.43 -28.93 -1.22
C GLY A 78 0.43 -29.20 -2.34
N ASP A 79 -0.67 -28.45 -2.39
CA ASP A 79 -1.70 -28.55 -3.43
C ASP A 79 -1.36 -27.61 -4.59
N THR A 80 -0.53 -28.12 -5.47
CA THR A 80 -0.06 -27.37 -6.65
C THR A 80 -1.22 -27.05 -7.61
N ALA A 81 -2.17 -27.96 -7.78
CA ALA A 81 -3.28 -27.77 -8.70
C ALA A 81 -4.20 -26.61 -8.22
N ALA A 82 -4.55 -26.58 -6.95
CA ALA A 82 -5.30 -25.47 -6.38
C ALA A 82 -4.54 -24.14 -6.37
N ALA A 83 -3.20 -24.18 -6.19
CA ALA A 83 -2.37 -22.98 -6.29
C ALA A 83 -2.36 -22.41 -7.72
N GLU A 84 -2.24 -23.28 -8.75
CA GLU A 84 -2.27 -22.91 -10.17
C GLU A 84 -3.66 -22.38 -10.59
N HIS A 85 -4.72 -23.01 -10.11
CA HIS A 85 -6.10 -22.52 -10.28
C HIS A 85 -6.29 -21.13 -9.64
N ALA A 86 -5.86 -20.96 -8.38
CA ALA A 86 -5.89 -19.67 -7.70
C ALA A 86 -5.14 -18.56 -8.47
N ALA A 87 -3.98 -18.89 -9.01
CA ALA A 87 -3.18 -17.99 -9.82
C ALA A 87 -3.90 -17.62 -11.12
N SER A 88 -4.46 -18.60 -11.84
CA SER A 88 -5.16 -18.41 -13.11
C SER A 88 -6.39 -17.49 -12.93
N GLN A 89 -7.21 -17.76 -11.93
CA GLN A 89 -8.39 -16.93 -11.57
C GLN A 89 -7.99 -15.51 -11.16
N THR A 90 -6.91 -15.38 -10.37
CA THR A 90 -6.43 -14.06 -9.92
C THR A 90 -5.91 -13.22 -11.06
N VAL A 91 -5.10 -13.80 -11.96
CA VAL A 91 -4.59 -13.10 -13.16
C VAL A 91 -5.76 -12.60 -14.00
N SER A 92 -6.70 -13.49 -14.32
CA SER A 92 -7.88 -13.15 -15.12
C SER A 92 -8.67 -12.00 -14.52
N LEU A 93 -9.08 -12.13 -13.25
CA LEU A 93 -9.89 -11.11 -12.58
C LEU A 93 -9.14 -9.77 -12.46
N THR A 94 -7.82 -9.81 -12.20
CA THR A 94 -7.03 -8.60 -12.06
C THR A 94 -6.86 -7.87 -13.39
N LEU A 95 -6.66 -8.59 -14.50
CA LEU A 95 -6.59 -8.01 -15.84
C LEU A 95 -7.95 -7.43 -16.26
N LEU A 96 -9.05 -8.13 -16.00
CA LEU A 96 -10.41 -7.65 -16.27
C LEU A 96 -10.74 -6.41 -15.44
N ALA A 97 -10.39 -6.41 -14.15
CA ALA A 97 -10.55 -5.25 -13.28
C ALA A 97 -9.72 -4.05 -13.76
N GLY A 98 -8.48 -4.30 -14.21
CA GLY A 98 -7.64 -3.28 -14.82
C GLY A 98 -8.24 -2.71 -16.09
N ALA A 99 -8.78 -3.56 -16.98
CA ALA A 99 -9.44 -3.13 -18.21
C ALA A 99 -10.74 -2.35 -17.92
N GLY A 100 -11.57 -2.83 -17.00
CA GLY A 100 -12.80 -2.13 -16.61
C GLY A 100 -12.54 -0.79 -15.96
N LEU A 101 -11.60 -0.74 -15.00
CA LEU A 101 -11.22 0.51 -14.34
C LEU A 101 -10.52 1.46 -15.32
N GLY A 102 -9.74 0.91 -16.26
CA GLY A 102 -9.09 1.67 -17.33
C GLY A 102 -10.11 2.32 -18.27
N ALA A 103 -11.13 1.60 -18.67
CA ALA A 103 -12.22 2.15 -19.48
C ALA A 103 -12.97 3.28 -18.75
N VAL A 104 -13.28 3.08 -17.46
CA VAL A 104 -13.89 4.12 -16.63
C VAL A 104 -12.96 5.32 -16.48
N GLY A 105 -11.67 5.08 -16.20
CA GLY A 105 -10.66 6.13 -16.11
C GLY A 105 -10.57 6.93 -17.40
N PHE A 106 -10.43 6.27 -18.53
CA PHE A 106 -10.34 6.91 -19.84
C PHE A 106 -11.53 7.86 -20.14
N VAL A 107 -12.75 7.45 -19.77
CA VAL A 107 -13.97 8.25 -20.02
C VAL A 107 -14.09 9.42 -19.05
N PHE A 108 -13.75 9.24 -17.78
CA PHE A 108 -14.08 10.19 -16.70
C PHE A 108 -12.88 10.97 -16.15
N VAL A 109 -11.64 10.64 -16.56
CA VAL A 109 -10.44 11.26 -15.96
C VAL A 109 -10.39 12.77 -16.17
N ALA A 110 -10.80 13.28 -17.34
CA ALA A 110 -10.86 14.73 -17.61
C ALA A 110 -11.79 15.45 -16.61
N ASP A 111 -12.96 14.87 -16.32
CA ASP A 111 -13.92 15.44 -15.39
C ASP A 111 -13.39 15.39 -13.94
N LEU A 112 -12.72 14.30 -13.57
CA LEU A 112 -12.07 14.18 -12.26
C LEU A 112 -10.95 15.22 -12.10
N LEU A 113 -10.12 15.42 -13.11
CA LEU A 113 -9.03 16.40 -13.07
C LEU A 113 -9.56 17.85 -13.01
N ARG A 114 -10.67 18.16 -13.67
CA ARG A 114 -11.34 19.48 -13.56
C ARG A 114 -11.73 19.84 -12.13
N LEU A 115 -12.02 18.86 -11.27
CA LEU A 115 -12.35 19.11 -9.87
C LEU A 115 -11.17 19.67 -9.07
N PHE A 116 -9.94 19.42 -9.51
CA PHE A 116 -8.73 19.92 -8.85
C PHE A 116 -8.39 21.38 -9.18
N GLY A 117 -9.08 21.99 -10.16
CA GLY A 117 -8.98 23.43 -10.43
C GLY A 117 -7.67 23.86 -11.11
N ALA A 118 -7.04 23.00 -11.90
CA ALA A 118 -5.83 23.32 -12.67
C ALA A 118 -6.06 24.36 -13.77
N THR A 119 -4.97 24.99 -14.21
CA THR A 119 -5.00 25.85 -15.40
C THR A 119 -5.33 25.03 -16.66
N PRO A 120 -5.92 25.62 -17.71
CA PRO A 120 -6.31 24.86 -18.91
C PRO A 120 -5.17 24.04 -19.52
N THR A 121 -3.97 24.59 -19.63
CA THR A 121 -2.79 23.89 -20.17
C THR A 121 -2.36 22.70 -19.31
N VAL A 122 -2.30 22.87 -17.99
CA VAL A 122 -1.95 21.76 -17.06
C VAL A 122 -3.03 20.69 -17.07
N LEU A 123 -4.31 21.09 -17.17
CA LEU A 123 -5.42 20.16 -17.26
C LEU A 123 -5.36 19.31 -18.53
N GLU A 124 -5.06 19.92 -19.69
CA GLU A 124 -4.88 19.22 -20.96
C GLU A 124 -3.76 18.19 -20.86
N LEU A 125 -2.55 18.61 -20.48
CA LEU A 125 -1.40 17.72 -20.34
C LEU A 125 -1.64 16.59 -19.32
N ALA A 126 -2.32 16.88 -18.20
CA ALA A 126 -2.65 15.87 -17.20
C ALA A 126 -3.71 14.89 -17.72
N THR A 127 -4.64 15.34 -18.56
CA THR A 127 -5.64 14.48 -19.20
C THR A 127 -4.97 13.53 -20.18
N ASP A 128 -4.11 14.01 -21.07
CA ASP A 128 -3.38 13.20 -22.04
C ASP A 128 -2.55 12.11 -21.34
N TYR A 129 -1.81 12.49 -20.28
CA TYR A 129 -1.08 11.55 -19.44
C TYR A 129 -1.98 10.46 -18.85
N MET A 130 -3.08 10.88 -18.24
CA MET A 130 -3.98 9.98 -17.51
C MET A 130 -4.83 9.10 -18.43
N GLU A 131 -5.14 9.54 -19.64
CA GLU A 131 -5.81 8.72 -20.65
C GLU A 131 -4.92 7.54 -21.05
N VAL A 132 -3.64 7.79 -21.34
CA VAL A 132 -2.66 6.72 -21.64
C VAL A 132 -2.47 5.76 -20.44
N ILE A 133 -2.32 6.30 -19.24
CA ILE A 133 -2.22 5.47 -18.03
C ILE A 133 -3.49 4.63 -17.83
N SER A 134 -4.67 5.20 -18.07
CA SER A 134 -5.94 4.48 -17.94
C SER A 134 -6.02 3.29 -18.89
N LEU A 135 -5.65 3.48 -20.16
CA LEU A 135 -5.55 2.39 -21.13
C LEU A 135 -4.47 1.36 -20.75
N GLY A 136 -3.43 1.82 -20.07
CA GLY A 136 -2.34 0.98 -19.55
C GLY A 136 -2.65 0.20 -18.26
N LEU A 137 -3.76 0.46 -17.57
CA LEU A 137 -4.07 -0.16 -16.27
C LEU A 137 -4.05 -1.71 -16.30
N PRO A 138 -4.52 -2.41 -17.35
CA PRO A 138 -4.37 -3.87 -17.41
C PRO A 138 -2.92 -4.33 -17.27
N PHE A 139 -1.98 -3.61 -17.88
CA PHE A 139 -0.56 -3.93 -17.83
C PHE A 139 0.05 -3.61 -16.46
N LEU A 140 -0.35 -2.48 -15.85
CA LEU A 140 0.07 -2.13 -14.50
C LEU A 140 -0.43 -3.19 -13.48
N PHE A 141 -1.67 -3.61 -13.62
CA PHE A 141 -2.28 -4.63 -12.76
C PHE A 141 -1.67 -6.01 -13.03
N GLY A 142 -1.45 -6.36 -14.29
CA GLY A 142 -0.77 -7.59 -14.69
C GLY A 142 0.63 -7.71 -14.09
N PHE A 143 1.40 -6.62 -14.08
CA PHE A 143 2.71 -6.59 -13.44
C PHE A 143 2.62 -6.78 -11.91
N THR A 144 1.68 -6.11 -11.25
CA THR A 144 1.55 -6.23 -9.79
C THR A 144 1.06 -7.61 -9.37
N VAL A 145 0.13 -8.22 -10.12
CA VAL A 145 -0.34 -9.58 -9.84
C VAL A 145 0.76 -10.62 -10.08
N PHE A 146 1.55 -10.48 -11.14
CA PHE A 146 2.73 -11.33 -11.38
C PHE A 146 3.66 -11.34 -10.16
N ILE A 147 4.07 -10.16 -9.67
CA ILE A 147 4.92 -10.05 -8.47
C ILE A 147 4.28 -10.73 -7.26
N ALA A 148 2.98 -10.53 -7.05
CA ALA A 148 2.27 -11.04 -5.89
C ALA A 148 2.14 -12.57 -5.90
N LEU A 149 1.81 -13.16 -7.05
CA LEU A 149 1.65 -14.61 -7.20
C LEU A 149 2.99 -15.35 -7.11
N MET A 150 4.04 -14.85 -7.78
CA MET A 150 5.37 -15.41 -7.67
C MET A 150 5.88 -15.42 -6.24
N ARG A 151 5.66 -14.31 -5.51
CA ARG A 151 5.99 -14.23 -4.08
C ARG A 151 5.14 -15.20 -3.26
N GLY A 152 3.85 -15.32 -3.54
CA GLY A 152 2.96 -16.30 -2.89
C GLY A 152 3.47 -17.74 -3.06
N ALA A 153 3.96 -18.07 -4.23
CA ALA A 153 4.60 -19.36 -4.53
C ALA A 153 6.01 -19.54 -3.90
N GLY A 154 6.60 -18.47 -3.35
CA GLY A 154 7.90 -18.50 -2.68
C GLY A 154 9.07 -17.98 -3.52
N ASP A 155 8.86 -17.62 -4.79
CA ASP A 155 9.88 -16.99 -5.61
C ASP A 155 9.81 -15.46 -5.49
N THR A 156 10.83 -14.89 -4.87
CA THR A 156 11.00 -13.43 -4.71
C THR A 156 12.07 -12.86 -5.64
N VAL A 157 12.94 -13.73 -6.16
CA VAL A 157 14.10 -13.31 -6.99
C VAL A 157 13.66 -12.99 -8.42
N THR A 158 12.88 -13.86 -9.04
CA THR A 158 12.41 -13.66 -10.41
C THR A 158 11.63 -12.35 -10.58
N PRO A 159 10.60 -12.05 -9.75
CA PRO A 159 9.89 -10.79 -9.89
C PRO A 159 10.77 -9.57 -9.55
N MET A 160 11.75 -9.71 -8.67
CA MET A 160 12.72 -8.64 -8.40
C MET A 160 13.56 -8.31 -9.63
N LEU A 161 14.06 -9.33 -10.35
CA LEU A 161 14.85 -9.13 -11.58
C LEU A 161 14.01 -8.51 -12.70
N VAL A 162 12.76 -8.98 -12.87
CA VAL A 162 11.83 -8.41 -13.86
C VAL A 162 11.53 -6.94 -13.50
N MET A 163 11.31 -6.63 -12.21
CA MET A 163 11.10 -5.27 -11.76
C MET A 163 12.32 -4.39 -12.04
N LEU A 164 13.53 -4.87 -11.77
CA LEU A 164 14.76 -4.14 -12.08
C LEU A 164 14.88 -3.85 -13.58
N GLY A 165 14.65 -4.86 -14.41
CA GLY A 165 14.62 -4.70 -15.88
C GLY A 165 13.59 -3.65 -16.32
N THR A 166 12.42 -3.65 -15.71
CA THR A 166 11.37 -2.65 -16.00
C THR A 166 11.80 -1.22 -15.66
N VAL A 167 12.46 -1.02 -14.52
CA VAL A 167 12.97 0.29 -14.11
C VAL A 167 14.04 0.77 -15.08
N VAL A 168 15.00 -0.10 -15.46
CA VAL A 168 16.04 0.25 -16.43
C VAL A 168 15.41 0.60 -17.78
N LEU A 169 14.46 -0.21 -18.25
CA LEU A 169 13.75 0.04 -19.50
C LEU A 169 13.02 1.39 -19.49
N ASN A 170 12.30 1.70 -18.43
CA ASN A 170 11.60 2.98 -18.29
C ASN A 170 12.57 4.16 -18.34
N VAL A 171 13.64 4.14 -17.52
CA VAL A 171 14.66 5.22 -17.49
C VAL A 171 15.29 5.47 -18.87
N VAL A 172 15.43 4.41 -19.68
CA VAL A 172 16.00 4.51 -21.05
C VAL A 172 14.98 5.01 -22.06
N ILE A 173 13.72 4.55 -21.96
CA ILE A 173 12.67 4.90 -22.92
C ILE A 173 12.11 6.30 -22.66
N ASP A 174 12.02 6.75 -21.40
CA ASP A 174 11.48 8.07 -21.04
C ASP A 174 12.07 9.21 -21.89
N PRO A 175 13.38 9.45 -21.92
CA PRO A 175 13.94 10.57 -22.68
C PRO A 175 13.72 10.41 -24.19
N VAL A 176 13.65 9.19 -24.69
CA VAL A 176 13.43 8.94 -26.12
C VAL A 176 12.02 9.36 -26.55
N LEU A 177 11.00 9.07 -25.73
CA LEU A 177 9.61 9.40 -26.02
C LEU A 177 9.25 10.81 -25.60
N ILE A 178 9.81 11.32 -24.51
CA ILE A 178 9.53 12.69 -24.03
C ILE A 178 10.10 13.73 -24.99
N PHE A 179 11.37 13.59 -25.38
CA PHE A 179 12.06 14.62 -26.18
C PHE A 179 12.09 14.33 -27.68
N GLY A 180 11.66 13.16 -28.12
CA GLY A 180 11.72 12.75 -29.50
C GLY A 180 13.17 12.54 -30.00
N VAL A 181 13.65 11.31 -29.99
CA VAL A 181 15.02 11.00 -30.41
C VAL A 181 15.00 10.18 -31.72
N GLY A 182 15.67 10.67 -32.73
CA GLY A 182 15.78 10.00 -34.03
C GLY A 182 14.45 10.00 -34.82
N PRO A 183 13.87 8.85 -35.18
CA PRO A 183 12.61 8.80 -35.90
C PRO A 183 11.36 8.91 -34.99
N VAL A 184 11.56 8.96 -33.68
CA VAL A 184 10.48 9.01 -32.70
C VAL A 184 10.01 10.46 -32.54
N PRO A 185 8.71 10.78 -32.69
CA PRO A 185 8.21 12.11 -32.46
C PRO A 185 8.32 12.51 -30.99
N GLU A 186 8.42 13.80 -30.73
CA GLU A 186 8.34 14.37 -29.39
C GLU A 186 6.91 14.24 -28.87
N LEU A 187 6.71 13.47 -27.79
CA LEU A 187 5.41 13.22 -27.18
C LEU A 187 5.23 13.95 -25.83
N GLY A 188 6.28 14.57 -25.29
CA GLY A 188 6.21 15.31 -24.03
C GLY A 188 5.66 14.48 -22.88
N VAL A 189 4.60 14.98 -22.22
CA VAL A 189 3.99 14.33 -21.04
C VAL A 189 3.33 12.98 -21.40
N GLU A 190 2.71 12.88 -22.56
CA GLU A 190 2.13 11.64 -23.10
C GLU A 190 3.25 10.59 -23.27
N GLY A 191 4.44 11.01 -23.74
CA GLY A 191 5.61 10.14 -23.90
C GLY A 191 6.03 9.46 -22.60
N ALA A 192 6.00 10.14 -21.46
CA ALA A 192 6.28 9.55 -20.14
C ALA A 192 5.22 8.49 -19.77
N ALA A 193 3.93 8.76 -20.04
CA ALA A 193 2.87 7.78 -19.81
C ALA A 193 3.06 6.53 -20.68
N VAL A 194 3.34 6.71 -21.98
CA VAL A 194 3.61 5.62 -22.91
C VAL A 194 4.84 4.79 -22.47
N ALA A 195 5.93 5.45 -22.06
CA ALA A 195 7.12 4.76 -21.55
C ALA A 195 6.81 3.89 -20.33
N THR A 196 6.02 4.43 -19.39
CA THR A 196 5.58 3.69 -18.20
C THR A 196 4.70 2.49 -18.58
N VAL A 197 3.72 2.67 -19.48
CA VAL A 197 2.84 1.59 -19.93
C VAL A 197 3.61 0.52 -20.71
N LEU A 198 4.53 0.90 -21.60
CA LEU A 198 5.39 -0.05 -22.33
C LEU A 198 6.29 -0.84 -21.39
N SER A 199 6.92 -0.19 -20.43
CA SER A 199 7.79 -0.83 -19.44
C SER A 199 7.02 -1.83 -18.58
N ARG A 200 5.84 -1.44 -18.09
CA ARG A 200 4.96 -2.32 -17.30
C ARG A 200 4.35 -3.43 -18.16
N GLY A 201 3.95 -3.11 -19.39
CA GLY A 201 3.45 -4.07 -20.35
C GLY A 201 4.48 -5.15 -20.70
N SER A 202 5.73 -4.74 -20.89
CA SER A 202 6.85 -5.69 -21.12
C SER A 202 7.05 -6.60 -19.91
N ALA A 203 7.02 -6.06 -18.70
CA ALA A 203 7.11 -6.85 -17.48
C ALA A 203 5.92 -7.82 -17.32
N THR A 204 4.71 -7.35 -17.65
CA THR A 204 3.51 -8.20 -17.65
C THR A 204 3.63 -9.32 -18.66
N ALA A 205 4.08 -9.03 -19.88
CA ALA A 205 4.28 -10.04 -20.91
C ALA A 205 5.33 -11.09 -20.49
N VAL A 206 6.47 -10.65 -19.93
CA VAL A 206 7.49 -11.55 -19.39
C VAL A 206 6.93 -12.38 -18.23
N GLY A 207 6.21 -11.74 -17.30
CA GLY A 207 5.62 -12.41 -16.14
C GLY A 207 4.59 -13.47 -16.54
N LEU A 208 3.67 -13.13 -17.44
CA LEU A 208 2.69 -14.09 -17.98
C LEU A 208 3.37 -15.24 -18.73
N TRP A 209 4.39 -14.96 -19.53
CA TRP A 209 5.15 -15.97 -20.23
C TRP A 209 5.86 -16.95 -19.27
N LEU A 210 6.47 -16.44 -18.19
CA LEU A 210 7.10 -17.27 -17.15
C LEU A 210 6.06 -18.16 -16.44
N MET A 211 4.91 -17.59 -16.07
CA MET A 211 3.82 -18.34 -15.43
C MET A 211 3.18 -19.36 -16.37
N LEU A 212 2.98 -19.04 -17.64
CA LEU A 212 2.47 -20.00 -18.63
C LEU A 212 3.42 -21.20 -18.83
N ARG A 213 4.73 -20.98 -18.69
CA ARG A 213 5.73 -22.06 -18.77
C ARG A 213 5.86 -22.89 -17.49
N GLY A 214 5.40 -22.37 -16.35
CA GLY A 214 5.52 -23.06 -15.06
C GLY A 214 6.96 -23.24 -14.56
N SER A 215 7.91 -22.44 -15.06
CA SER A 215 9.34 -22.64 -14.83
C SER A 215 9.83 -22.18 -13.44
N HIS A 216 8.99 -21.49 -12.66
CA HIS A 216 9.38 -20.84 -11.40
C HIS A 216 8.38 -21.10 -10.26
N GLY A 217 7.88 -22.32 -10.15
CA GLY A 217 7.09 -22.78 -9.00
C GLY A 217 5.58 -22.50 -9.06
N ILE A 218 5.09 -21.73 -10.04
CA ILE A 218 3.66 -21.53 -10.27
C ILE A 218 3.39 -21.50 -11.78
N ARG A 219 2.32 -22.17 -12.19
CA ARG A 219 1.85 -22.20 -13.57
C ARG A 219 0.44 -21.63 -13.63
N ILE A 220 0.10 -20.91 -14.70
CA ILE A 220 -1.26 -20.53 -15.03
C ILE A 220 -1.73 -21.35 -16.26
N ASP A 221 -2.98 -21.79 -16.24
CA ASP A 221 -3.63 -22.44 -17.38
C ASP A 221 -4.66 -21.48 -17.98
N PRO A 222 -4.54 -21.13 -19.28
CA PRO A 222 -5.53 -20.29 -19.97
C PRO A 222 -6.97 -20.85 -19.90
N ARG A 223 -7.12 -22.18 -19.76
CA ARG A 223 -8.44 -22.81 -19.64
C ARG A 223 -9.12 -22.49 -18.30
N GLU A 224 -8.34 -22.28 -17.26
CA GLU A 224 -8.79 -21.92 -15.92
C GLU A 224 -8.90 -20.40 -15.69
N MET A 225 -8.58 -19.59 -16.71
CA MET A 225 -8.69 -18.13 -16.64
C MET A 225 -10.12 -17.62 -16.88
N VAL A 226 -11.09 -18.48 -17.17
CA VAL A 226 -12.49 -18.08 -17.22
C VAL A 226 -12.96 -17.79 -15.78
N PRO A 227 -13.45 -16.57 -15.48
CA PRO A 227 -13.81 -16.22 -14.10
C PRO A 227 -14.95 -17.08 -13.55
N GLU A 228 -14.68 -17.75 -12.45
CA GLU A 228 -15.68 -18.54 -11.72
C GLU A 228 -16.33 -17.67 -10.64
N PRO A 229 -17.69 -17.54 -10.60
CA PRO A 229 -18.37 -16.65 -9.65
C PRO A 229 -18.05 -16.95 -8.18
N SER A 230 -17.87 -18.22 -7.83
CA SER A 230 -17.45 -18.67 -6.50
C SER A 230 -16.06 -18.12 -6.15
N TYR A 231 -15.12 -18.25 -7.07
CA TYR A 231 -13.74 -17.78 -6.89
C TYR A 231 -13.64 -16.25 -6.92
N VAL A 232 -14.40 -15.58 -7.77
CA VAL A 232 -14.52 -14.11 -7.77
C VAL A 232 -14.97 -13.60 -6.41
N ARG A 233 -16.02 -14.24 -5.82
CA ARG A 233 -16.49 -13.89 -4.47
C ARG A 233 -15.39 -14.07 -3.41
N LYS A 234 -14.63 -15.17 -3.49
CA LYS A 234 -13.52 -15.48 -2.60
C LYS A 234 -12.41 -14.42 -2.70
N LEU A 235 -11.98 -14.07 -3.92
CA LEU A 235 -10.98 -13.03 -4.18
C LEU A 235 -11.47 -11.66 -3.70
N LEU A 236 -12.72 -11.29 -3.92
CA LEU A 236 -13.28 -10.03 -3.47
C LEU A 236 -13.41 -9.97 -1.93
N ARG A 237 -13.79 -11.08 -1.27
CA ARG A 237 -13.89 -11.15 0.19
C ARG A 237 -12.55 -10.88 0.89
N ILE A 238 -11.44 -11.34 0.31
CA ILE A 238 -10.09 -11.10 0.83
C ILE A 238 -9.56 -9.74 0.33
N GLY A 239 -9.80 -9.42 -0.93
CA GLY A 239 -9.19 -8.29 -1.62
C GLY A 239 -9.81 -6.94 -1.24
N VAL A 240 -11.15 -6.85 -1.12
CA VAL A 240 -11.81 -5.57 -0.80
C VAL A 240 -11.33 -5.01 0.54
N PRO A 241 -11.26 -5.79 1.64
CA PRO A 241 -10.69 -5.26 2.88
C PRO A 241 -9.22 -4.83 2.74
N ALA A 242 -8.41 -5.54 1.95
CA ALA A 242 -7.02 -5.15 1.71
C ALA A 242 -6.91 -3.83 0.91
N SER A 243 -7.80 -3.60 -0.06
CA SER A 243 -7.91 -2.29 -0.74
C SER A 243 -8.32 -1.19 0.24
N VAL A 244 -9.31 -1.46 1.11
CA VAL A 244 -9.75 -0.51 2.16
C VAL A 244 -8.61 -0.18 3.12
N GLU A 245 -7.79 -1.16 3.52
CA GLU A 245 -6.61 -0.91 4.35
C GLU A 245 -5.64 0.10 3.70
N ASN A 246 -5.28 -0.14 2.44
CA ASN A 246 -4.33 0.73 1.73
C ASN A 246 -4.91 2.12 1.48
N THR A 247 -6.14 2.19 0.97
CA THR A 247 -6.84 3.47 0.71
C THR A 247 -7.07 4.24 2.01
N GLY A 248 -7.48 3.57 3.08
CA GLY A 248 -7.69 4.18 4.39
C GLY A 248 -6.43 4.84 4.97
N ARG A 249 -5.27 4.21 4.78
CA ARG A 249 -3.98 4.81 5.17
C ARG A 249 -3.67 6.08 4.38
N ALA A 250 -3.86 6.05 3.06
CA ALA A 250 -3.64 7.21 2.20
C ALA A 250 -4.59 8.36 2.55
N VAL A 251 -5.87 8.07 2.73
CA VAL A 251 -6.87 9.07 3.15
C VAL A 251 -6.50 9.67 4.51
N SER A 252 -6.03 8.86 5.47
CA SER A 252 -5.61 9.35 6.79
C SER A 252 -4.44 10.34 6.69
N VAL A 253 -3.42 10.05 5.87
CA VAL A 253 -2.27 10.96 5.70
C VAL A 253 -2.73 12.28 5.08
N ASN A 254 -3.56 12.22 4.02
CA ASN A 254 -4.09 13.43 3.38
C ASN A 254 -5.01 14.23 4.32
N ALA A 255 -5.82 13.57 5.14
CA ALA A 255 -6.66 14.25 6.13
C ALA A 255 -5.82 14.94 7.22
N VAL A 256 -4.70 14.33 7.65
CA VAL A 256 -3.76 15.00 8.55
C VAL A 256 -3.14 16.23 7.88
N LEU A 257 -2.79 16.16 6.59
CA LEU A 257 -2.27 17.31 5.85
C LEU A 257 -3.25 18.50 5.91
N VAL A 258 -4.56 18.25 5.82
CA VAL A 258 -5.58 19.31 6.00
C VAL A 258 -5.47 19.97 7.37
N ILE A 259 -5.21 19.19 8.43
CA ILE A 259 -5.00 19.77 9.78
C ILE A 259 -3.69 20.56 9.82
N VAL A 260 -2.63 20.07 9.19
CA VAL A 260 -1.32 20.75 9.11
C VAL A 260 -1.43 22.11 8.40
N THR A 261 -2.28 22.23 7.36
CA THR A 261 -2.48 23.52 6.66
C THR A 261 -3.16 24.62 7.50
N LEU A 262 -3.63 24.29 8.70
CA LEU A 262 -4.10 25.31 9.66
C LEU A 262 -2.95 26.07 10.34
N PHE A 263 -1.71 25.60 10.18
CA PHE A 263 -0.50 26.18 10.75
C PHE A 263 0.29 26.99 9.70
N SER A 264 1.42 27.54 10.11
CA SER A 264 2.27 28.36 9.26
C SER A 264 2.93 27.56 8.12
N THR A 265 3.32 28.24 7.04
CA THR A 265 4.00 27.63 5.89
C THR A 265 5.22 26.79 6.27
N PRO A 266 6.12 27.23 7.21
CA PRO A 266 7.22 26.37 7.65
C PRO A 266 6.79 25.02 8.24
N VAL A 267 5.66 24.96 8.97
CA VAL A 267 5.11 23.70 9.52
C VAL A 267 4.65 22.78 8.39
N VAL A 268 3.98 23.32 7.37
CA VAL A 268 3.52 22.55 6.21
C VAL A 268 4.72 22.00 5.44
N ALA A 269 5.75 22.82 5.18
CA ALA A 269 6.97 22.39 4.52
C ALA A 269 7.71 21.32 5.33
N ALA A 270 7.86 21.52 6.64
CA ALA A 270 8.48 20.58 7.56
C ALA A 270 7.76 19.23 7.58
N PHE A 271 6.43 19.23 7.55
CA PHE A 271 5.64 18.00 7.46
C PHE A 271 5.90 17.26 6.14
N GLY A 272 5.95 17.97 5.01
CA GLY A 272 6.25 17.39 3.71
C GLY A 272 7.62 16.70 3.70
N VAL A 273 8.67 17.41 4.15
CA VAL A 273 10.02 16.83 4.27
C VAL A 273 10.04 15.64 5.23
N GLY A 274 9.40 15.77 6.39
CA GLY A 274 9.34 14.70 7.38
C GLY A 274 8.63 13.45 6.87
N LEU A 275 7.57 13.58 6.07
CA LEU A 275 6.90 12.44 5.42
C LEU A 275 7.83 11.75 4.39
N ARG A 276 8.67 12.49 3.66
CA ARG A 276 9.67 11.90 2.75
C ARG A 276 10.67 11.03 3.51
N VAL A 277 11.21 11.55 4.61
CA VAL A 277 12.12 10.80 5.48
C VAL A 277 11.42 9.55 6.03
N PHE A 278 10.19 9.72 6.52
CA PHE A 278 9.39 8.60 7.04
C PHE A 278 9.15 7.52 5.99
N SER A 279 8.84 7.90 4.74
CA SER A 279 8.58 6.94 3.67
C SER A 279 9.81 6.11 3.29
N MET A 280 11.01 6.70 3.31
CA MET A 280 12.28 6.00 3.08
C MET A 280 12.53 4.93 4.17
N ILE A 281 12.30 5.30 5.44
CA ILE A 281 12.44 4.39 6.59
C ILE A 281 11.36 3.30 6.59
N PHE A 282 10.22 3.59 5.99
CA PHE A 282 9.09 2.68 5.92
C PHE A 282 9.25 1.55 4.87
N MET A 283 10.11 1.73 3.85
CA MET A 283 10.31 0.72 2.80
C MET A 283 10.76 -0.65 3.31
N PRO A 284 11.76 -0.76 4.23
CA PRO A 284 12.11 -2.04 4.83
C PRO A 284 10.93 -2.70 5.58
N ALA A 285 10.08 -1.91 6.24
CA ALA A 285 8.92 -2.42 6.94
C ALA A 285 7.88 -3.01 5.98
N ILE A 286 7.71 -2.42 4.78
CA ILE A 286 6.85 -2.99 3.73
C ILE A 286 7.43 -4.32 3.22
N ALA A 287 8.74 -4.43 3.06
CA ALA A 287 9.37 -5.68 2.63
C ALA A 287 9.13 -6.81 3.65
N VAL A 288 9.30 -6.52 4.94
CA VAL A 288 8.99 -7.48 6.02
C VAL A 288 7.51 -7.85 6.02
N ASP A 289 6.61 -6.89 5.90
CA ASP A 289 5.17 -7.07 5.81
C ASP A 289 4.78 -8.09 4.72
N ARG A 290 5.33 -7.93 3.51
CA ARG A 290 5.07 -8.83 2.39
C ARG A 290 5.70 -10.21 2.57
N GLY A 291 6.89 -10.27 3.15
CA GLY A 291 7.53 -11.56 3.51
C GLY A 291 6.74 -12.34 4.54
N VAL A 292 6.29 -11.67 5.60
CA VAL A 292 5.47 -12.28 6.66
C VAL A 292 4.11 -12.74 6.12
N GLU A 293 3.46 -11.96 5.25
CA GLU A 293 2.21 -12.33 4.58
C GLU A 293 2.35 -13.68 3.86
N THR A 294 3.39 -13.83 3.05
CA THR A 294 3.67 -15.08 2.31
C THR A 294 4.00 -16.24 3.25
N MET A 295 4.95 -16.03 4.19
CA MET A 295 5.38 -17.09 5.11
C MET A 295 4.25 -17.55 6.03
N THR A 296 3.39 -16.63 6.47
CA THR A 296 2.20 -16.96 7.26
C THR A 296 1.23 -17.80 6.46
N GLY A 297 0.92 -17.39 5.21
CA GLY A 297 0.05 -18.16 4.33
C GLY A 297 0.57 -19.59 4.10
N GLN A 298 1.84 -19.73 3.75
CA GLN A 298 2.47 -21.05 3.52
C GLN A 298 2.47 -21.92 4.79
N ASN A 299 2.76 -21.37 5.97
CA ASN A 299 2.74 -22.13 7.21
C ASN A 299 1.32 -22.53 7.63
N ILE A 300 0.30 -21.73 7.36
CA ILE A 300 -1.10 -22.09 7.58
C ILE A 300 -1.49 -23.23 6.64
N GLY A 301 -1.22 -23.12 5.36
CA GLY A 301 -1.48 -24.18 4.40
C GLY A 301 -0.79 -25.49 4.76
N ALA A 302 0.42 -25.42 5.33
CA ALA A 302 1.16 -26.58 5.81
C ALA A 302 0.66 -27.13 7.17
N GLY A 303 -0.36 -26.53 7.79
CA GLY A 303 -0.86 -26.93 9.12
C GLY A 303 0.13 -26.63 10.27
N ARG A 304 1.08 -25.70 10.09
CA ARG A 304 2.16 -25.43 11.05
C ARG A 304 1.92 -24.11 11.81
N GLU A 305 0.91 -24.09 12.66
CA GLU A 305 0.52 -22.90 13.43
C GLU A 305 1.63 -22.38 14.37
N ASP A 306 2.44 -23.28 14.94
CA ASP A 306 3.61 -22.94 15.75
C ASP A 306 4.61 -22.08 14.97
N ARG A 307 4.83 -22.40 13.70
CA ARG A 307 5.68 -21.62 12.79
C ARG A 307 5.07 -20.28 12.41
N VAL A 308 3.76 -20.19 12.28
CA VAL A 308 3.06 -18.91 12.07
C VAL A 308 3.40 -17.95 13.20
N VAL A 309 3.23 -18.39 14.45
CA VAL A 309 3.53 -17.55 15.62
C VAL A 309 5.03 -17.21 15.70
N ALA A 310 5.90 -18.20 15.48
CA ALA A 310 7.35 -18.00 15.52
C ALA A 310 7.80 -16.99 14.44
N THR A 311 7.31 -17.11 13.20
CA THR A 311 7.63 -16.22 12.09
C THR A 311 7.21 -14.79 12.39
N ASN A 312 5.97 -14.59 12.84
CA ASN A 312 5.45 -13.26 13.12
C ASN A 312 6.20 -12.59 14.30
N ARG A 313 6.47 -13.34 15.38
CA ARG A 313 7.27 -12.84 16.52
C ARG A 313 8.69 -12.49 16.12
N PHE A 314 9.34 -13.34 15.32
CA PHE A 314 10.69 -13.07 14.84
C PHE A 314 10.73 -11.81 13.97
N ALA A 315 9.83 -11.72 12.99
CA ALA A 315 9.73 -10.57 12.10
C ALA A 315 9.42 -9.29 12.86
N ALA A 316 8.49 -9.32 13.83
CA ALA A 316 8.17 -8.19 14.68
C ALA A 316 9.39 -7.72 15.51
N LYS A 317 10.10 -8.64 16.14
CA LYS A 317 11.32 -8.33 16.92
C LYS A 317 12.44 -7.78 16.03
N ALA A 318 12.72 -8.43 14.91
CA ALA A 318 13.75 -8.00 13.98
C ALA A 318 13.44 -6.60 13.40
N SER A 319 12.21 -6.39 12.96
CA SER A 319 11.77 -5.07 12.47
C SER A 319 11.83 -4.01 13.55
N PHE A 320 11.41 -4.35 14.79
CA PHE A 320 11.51 -3.42 15.90
C PHE A 320 12.95 -2.96 16.13
N VAL A 321 13.90 -3.91 16.22
CA VAL A 321 15.31 -3.59 16.48
C VAL A 321 15.91 -2.76 15.33
N ILE A 322 15.70 -3.18 14.09
CA ILE A 322 16.25 -2.48 12.91
C ILE A 322 15.67 -1.06 12.78
N LEU A 323 14.35 -0.94 12.86
CA LEU A 323 13.71 0.36 12.70
C LEU A 323 13.90 1.26 13.93
N ALA A 324 13.98 0.71 15.13
CA ALA A 324 14.35 1.49 16.33
C ALA A 324 15.79 2.04 16.23
N ALA A 325 16.72 1.25 15.70
CA ALA A 325 18.09 1.72 15.46
C ALA A 325 18.11 2.88 14.43
N LEU A 326 17.35 2.74 13.33
CA LEU A 326 17.15 3.83 12.37
C LEU A 326 16.46 5.03 13.04
N GLY A 327 15.50 4.78 13.93
CA GLY A 327 14.84 5.82 14.71
C GLY A 327 15.81 6.60 15.60
N VAL A 328 16.72 5.91 16.30
CA VAL A 328 17.76 6.57 17.10
C VAL A 328 18.63 7.47 16.21
N GLY A 329 19.08 6.96 15.06
CA GLY A 329 19.83 7.76 14.09
C GLY A 329 19.05 9.00 13.61
N THR A 330 17.77 8.80 13.26
CA THR A 330 16.89 9.90 12.83
C THR A 330 16.68 10.93 13.94
N PHE A 331 16.49 10.48 15.18
CA PHE A 331 16.28 11.36 16.34
C PHE A 331 17.49 12.26 16.59
N VAL A 332 18.69 11.68 16.54
CA VAL A 332 19.95 12.40 16.79
C VAL A 332 20.28 13.35 15.65
N LEU A 333 20.14 12.87 14.41
CA LEU A 333 20.50 13.63 13.20
C LEU A 333 19.34 14.44 12.62
N ALA A 334 18.22 14.57 13.35
CA ALA A 334 17.01 15.20 12.84
C ALA A 334 17.22 16.56 12.15
N PRO A 335 17.94 17.53 12.75
CA PRO A 335 18.21 18.81 12.09
C PRO A 335 19.01 18.66 10.80
N ASP A 336 20.02 17.78 10.79
CA ASP A 336 20.91 17.59 9.64
C ASP A 336 20.18 16.89 8.50
N ILE A 337 19.31 15.94 8.81
CA ILE A 337 18.44 15.27 7.84
C ILE A 337 17.50 16.29 7.17
N ILE A 338 16.88 17.18 7.93
CA ILE A 338 16.00 18.21 7.35
C ILE A 338 16.80 19.18 6.47
N ARG A 339 18.01 19.59 6.90
CA ARG A 339 18.90 20.48 6.10
C ARG A 339 19.29 19.91 4.75
N LEU A 340 19.22 18.59 4.54
CA LEU A 340 19.43 18.01 3.21
C LEU A 340 18.33 18.40 2.20
N PHE A 341 17.19 18.89 2.69
CA PHE A 341 16.02 19.22 1.88
C PHE A 341 15.70 20.72 1.90
N ASP A 342 15.94 21.39 3.03
CA ASP A 342 15.59 22.81 3.22
C ASP A 342 16.50 23.44 4.29
N ASP A 343 17.18 24.55 3.93
CA ASP A 343 18.09 25.26 4.79
C ASP A 343 17.43 26.35 5.67
N SER A 344 16.12 26.59 5.48
CA SER A 344 15.36 27.58 6.26
C SER A 344 15.38 27.20 7.75
N PRO A 345 15.86 28.08 8.65
CA PRO A 345 15.91 27.79 10.09
C PRO A 345 14.56 27.41 10.69
N ALA A 346 13.46 27.99 10.19
CA ALA A 346 12.13 27.72 10.66
C ALA A 346 11.66 26.31 10.23
N VAL A 347 11.91 25.90 8.99
CA VAL A 347 11.60 24.56 8.49
C VAL A 347 12.46 23.51 9.18
N VAL A 348 13.75 23.79 9.40
CA VAL A 348 14.66 22.88 10.13
C VAL A 348 14.19 22.67 11.57
N ALA A 349 13.79 23.72 12.27
CA ALA A 349 13.32 23.62 13.65
C ALA A 349 12.04 22.77 13.76
N GLU A 350 11.04 23.07 12.94
CA GLU A 350 9.75 22.34 12.94
C GLU A 350 9.93 20.89 12.45
N GLY A 351 10.71 20.69 11.38
CA GLY A 351 10.97 19.35 10.84
C GLY A 351 11.78 18.47 11.79
N ALA A 352 12.78 19.04 12.48
CA ALA A 352 13.51 18.31 13.50
C ALA A 352 12.61 17.96 14.70
N THR A 353 11.69 18.83 15.07
CA THR A 353 10.69 18.54 16.11
C THR A 353 9.80 17.40 15.66
N PHE A 354 9.26 17.44 14.44
CA PHE A 354 8.46 16.36 13.88
C PHE A 354 9.23 15.02 13.89
N LEU A 355 10.44 14.99 13.33
CA LEU A 355 11.24 13.77 13.29
C LEU A 355 11.53 13.22 14.68
N ARG A 356 11.83 14.08 15.67
CA ARG A 356 12.07 13.65 17.06
C ARG A 356 10.85 13.05 17.73
N TRP A 357 9.63 13.46 17.35
CA TRP A 357 8.40 12.87 17.83
C TRP A 357 8.10 11.51 17.22
N ILE A 358 8.34 11.34 15.93
CA ILE A 358 7.98 10.08 15.24
C ILE A 358 9.09 9.03 15.29
N ALA A 359 10.36 9.43 15.35
CA ALA A 359 11.49 8.51 15.31
C ALA A 359 11.48 7.41 16.39
N PRO A 360 11.12 7.69 17.66
CA PRO A 360 10.98 6.66 18.69
C PRO A 360 9.91 5.61 18.37
N THR A 361 8.99 5.91 17.47
CA THR A 361 7.89 5.01 17.10
C THR A 361 8.21 4.09 15.92
N PHE A 362 9.34 4.26 15.26
CA PHE A 362 9.69 3.47 14.06
C PHE A 362 9.72 1.98 14.33
N GLY A 363 10.26 1.54 15.48
CA GLY A 363 10.21 0.15 15.87
C GLY A 363 8.78 -0.40 15.95
N PHE A 364 7.86 0.38 16.50
CA PHE A 364 6.44 0.00 16.58
C PHE A 364 5.77 -0.07 15.20
N VAL A 365 6.16 0.78 14.26
CA VAL A 365 5.71 0.67 12.86
C VAL A 365 6.12 -0.67 12.27
N GLY A 366 7.34 -1.14 12.54
CA GLY A 366 7.82 -2.46 12.13
C GLY A 366 7.00 -3.61 12.74
N VAL A 367 6.69 -3.52 14.03
CA VAL A 367 5.82 -4.49 14.72
C VAL A 367 4.43 -4.54 14.09
N LEU A 368 3.81 -3.37 13.88
CA LEU A 368 2.51 -3.27 13.24
C LEU A 368 2.52 -3.93 11.86
N ARG A 369 3.55 -3.67 11.06
CA ARG A 369 3.66 -4.23 9.70
C ARG A 369 3.82 -5.73 9.71
N ALA A 370 4.64 -6.28 10.59
CA ALA A 370 4.80 -7.72 10.73
C ALA A 370 3.47 -8.40 11.05
N TYR A 371 2.75 -7.94 12.07
CA TYR A 371 1.46 -8.54 12.44
C TYR A 371 0.35 -8.27 11.42
N SER A 372 0.32 -7.12 10.74
CA SER A 372 -0.63 -6.87 9.64
C SER A 372 -0.40 -7.86 8.49
N GLY A 373 0.85 -8.12 8.11
CA GLY A 373 1.21 -9.16 7.14
C GLY A 373 0.75 -10.54 7.61
N GLY A 374 0.92 -10.86 8.89
CA GLY A 374 0.44 -12.09 9.50
C GLY A 374 -1.08 -12.26 9.39
N PHE A 375 -1.86 -11.24 9.72
CA PHE A 375 -3.31 -11.27 9.56
C PHE A 375 -3.72 -11.47 8.10
N ARG A 376 -3.08 -10.78 7.16
CA ARG A 376 -3.40 -10.96 5.73
C ARG A 376 -3.03 -12.35 5.25
N GLY A 377 -1.85 -12.85 5.58
CA GLY A 377 -1.43 -14.22 5.24
C GLY A 377 -2.34 -15.29 5.80
N ALA A 378 -2.98 -15.02 6.95
CA ALA A 378 -4.00 -15.86 7.56
C ALA A 378 -5.41 -15.69 6.95
N GLY A 379 -5.57 -14.87 5.88
CA GLY A 379 -6.87 -14.58 5.31
C GLY A 379 -7.73 -13.60 6.11
N ARG A 380 -7.23 -13.08 7.24
CA ARG A 380 -7.92 -12.11 8.11
C ARG A 380 -7.69 -10.66 7.64
N THR A 381 -7.88 -10.40 6.35
CA THR A 381 -7.65 -9.07 5.76
C THR A 381 -8.58 -7.99 6.33
N LEU A 382 -9.80 -8.36 6.73
CA LEU A 382 -10.73 -7.44 7.40
C LEU A 382 -10.18 -6.97 8.76
N THR A 383 -9.50 -7.86 9.51
CA THR A 383 -8.87 -7.48 10.80
C THR A 383 -7.73 -6.48 10.58
N ALA A 384 -6.88 -6.72 9.59
CA ALA A 384 -5.79 -5.78 9.24
C ALA A 384 -6.36 -4.42 8.80
N ALA A 385 -7.41 -4.43 7.96
CA ALA A 385 -8.11 -3.23 7.52
C ALA A 385 -8.77 -2.47 8.68
N ALA A 386 -9.46 -3.17 9.57
CA ALA A 386 -10.10 -2.58 10.74
C ALA A 386 -9.08 -1.89 11.66
N ILE A 387 -7.95 -2.55 11.96
CA ILE A 387 -6.85 -1.96 12.74
C ILE A 387 -6.36 -0.68 12.06
N ALA A 388 -6.13 -0.70 10.75
CA ALA A 388 -5.63 0.46 10.02
C ALA A 388 -6.66 1.61 10.01
N VAL A 389 -7.91 1.34 9.65
CA VAL A 389 -8.97 2.37 9.54
C VAL A 389 -9.29 2.97 10.90
N VAL A 390 -9.46 2.13 11.93
CA VAL A 390 -9.79 2.61 13.29
C VAL A 390 -8.65 3.43 13.87
N LEU A 391 -7.41 2.96 13.78
CA LEU A 391 -6.30 3.61 14.46
C LEU A 391 -5.75 4.80 13.69
N PHE A 392 -5.71 4.75 12.37
CA PHE A 392 -5.23 5.88 11.57
C PHE A 392 -6.33 6.87 11.19
N GLY A 393 -7.59 6.42 11.03
CA GLY A 393 -8.73 7.28 10.76
C GLY A 393 -9.37 7.82 12.04
N PHE A 394 -9.97 6.94 12.83
CA PHE A 394 -10.81 7.34 13.96
C PHE A 394 -10.06 7.71 15.23
N ILE A 395 -8.79 7.35 15.38
CA ILE A 395 -7.97 7.75 16.54
C ILE A 395 -7.00 8.87 16.15
N ARG A 396 -6.18 8.67 15.13
CA ARG A 396 -5.16 9.66 14.74
C ARG A 396 -5.76 11.01 14.40
N LEU A 397 -6.81 11.07 13.57
CA LEU A 397 -7.36 12.33 13.09
C LEU A 397 -8.01 13.16 14.22
N PRO A 398 -8.90 12.61 15.06
CA PRO A 398 -9.43 13.37 16.20
C PRO A 398 -8.35 13.79 17.18
N VAL A 399 -7.39 12.91 17.50
CA VAL A 399 -6.29 13.25 18.42
C VAL A 399 -5.42 14.35 17.81
N ALA A 400 -5.10 14.27 16.51
CA ALA A 400 -4.33 15.31 15.83
C ALA A 400 -5.03 16.66 15.87
N TYR A 401 -6.34 16.69 15.59
CA TYR A 401 -7.10 17.92 15.62
C TYR A 401 -7.24 18.49 17.04
N VAL A 402 -7.72 17.67 17.98
CA VAL A 402 -8.02 18.11 19.35
C VAL A 402 -6.74 18.54 20.09
N ALA A 403 -5.65 17.77 19.96
CA ALA A 403 -4.38 18.09 20.62
C ALA A 403 -3.66 19.29 19.96
N SER A 404 -3.79 19.45 18.64
CA SER A 404 -3.13 20.58 17.95
C SER A 404 -3.86 21.92 18.12
N GLN A 405 -5.16 21.89 18.38
CA GLN A 405 -5.97 23.10 18.58
C GLN A 405 -6.09 23.51 20.06
N GLY A 406 -5.39 22.83 20.97
CA GLY A 406 -5.45 23.13 22.40
C GLY A 406 -6.81 22.85 23.04
N LEU A 407 -7.62 21.97 22.46
CA LEU A 407 -8.98 21.67 22.95
C LEU A 407 -8.99 20.65 24.11
N VAL A 408 -7.85 20.17 24.53
CA VAL A 408 -7.72 19.27 25.69
C VAL A 408 -7.68 20.17 26.95
N PRO A 409 -8.59 20.02 27.89
CA PRO A 409 -8.63 20.85 29.11
C PRO A 409 -7.61 20.35 30.15
N LEU A 410 -6.38 20.13 29.73
CA LEU A 410 -5.27 19.67 30.56
C LEU A 410 -4.12 20.67 30.38
N ASP A 411 -3.84 21.42 31.43
CA ASP A 411 -2.74 22.38 31.48
C ASP A 411 -1.41 21.66 31.80
N VAL A 412 -1.14 20.60 31.01
CA VAL A 412 0.03 19.75 31.17
C VAL A 412 0.76 19.66 29.86
N TRP A 413 2.05 20.04 29.85
CA TRP A 413 2.96 19.95 28.71
C TRP A 413 2.52 20.91 27.58
N PHE A 414 2.20 20.35 26.35
CA PHE A 414 1.70 21.14 25.21
C PHE A 414 0.16 21.10 25.07
N PHE A 415 -0.54 20.35 25.92
CA PHE A 415 -2.00 20.35 25.95
C PHE A 415 -2.53 21.68 26.44
N GLY A 416 -3.56 22.20 25.78
CA GLY A 416 -4.11 23.52 26.08
C GLY A 416 -3.57 24.66 25.22
N GLU A 417 -2.51 24.43 24.43
CA GLU A 417 -1.98 25.41 23.49
C GLU A 417 -2.23 24.98 22.03
N THR A 418 -2.42 25.98 21.15
CA THR A 418 -2.49 25.71 19.69
C THR A 418 -1.08 25.51 19.16
N THR A 419 -0.71 24.25 18.88
CA THR A 419 0.64 23.88 18.47
C THR A 419 0.65 22.70 17.49
N PRO A 420 1.54 22.66 16.48
CA PRO A 420 1.67 21.52 15.58
C PRO A 420 2.14 20.25 16.30
N VAL A 421 2.73 20.36 17.50
CA VAL A 421 3.20 19.23 18.31
C VAL A 421 2.07 18.24 18.61
N GLY A 422 0.82 18.72 18.75
CA GLY A 422 -0.35 17.86 18.90
C GLY A 422 -0.56 16.89 17.73
N ILE A 423 -0.20 17.29 16.51
CA ILE A 423 -0.24 16.40 15.32
C ILE A 423 0.86 15.33 15.43
N TRP A 424 2.08 15.74 15.80
CA TRP A 424 3.21 14.82 15.96
C TRP A 424 2.96 13.77 17.04
N PHE A 425 2.37 14.21 18.15
CA PHE A 425 1.89 13.33 19.21
C PHE A 425 0.87 12.31 18.72
N ALA A 426 -0.09 12.73 17.90
CA ALA A 426 -1.10 11.83 17.34
C ALA A 426 -0.47 10.72 16.45
N PHE A 427 0.57 11.05 15.67
CA PHE A 427 1.34 10.05 14.94
C PHE A 427 2.01 9.04 15.88
N ALA A 428 2.63 9.53 16.95
CA ALA A 428 3.32 8.68 17.91
C ALA A 428 2.34 7.73 18.62
N VAL A 429 1.29 8.28 19.22
CA VAL A 429 0.29 7.50 19.96
C VAL A 429 -0.41 6.49 19.05
N SER A 430 -0.87 6.90 17.87
CA SER A 430 -1.57 5.98 16.96
C SER A 430 -0.66 4.85 16.48
N SER A 431 0.62 5.10 16.23
CA SER A 431 1.57 4.06 15.80
C SER A 431 1.86 3.05 16.89
N VAL A 432 2.08 3.51 18.13
CA VAL A 432 2.30 2.63 19.29
C VAL A 432 1.03 1.82 19.59
N THR A 433 -0.12 2.48 19.64
CA THR A 433 -1.41 1.81 19.90
C THR A 433 -1.72 0.78 18.82
N ALA A 434 -1.51 1.12 17.55
CA ALA A 434 -1.73 0.19 16.44
C ALA A 434 -0.85 -1.05 16.54
N ALA A 435 0.43 -0.88 16.86
CA ALA A 435 1.35 -2.00 17.06
C ALA A 435 0.95 -2.88 18.23
N THR A 436 0.58 -2.27 19.35
CA THR A 436 0.17 -3.01 20.56
C THR A 436 -1.13 -3.77 20.33
N VAL A 437 -2.12 -3.15 19.68
CA VAL A 437 -3.40 -3.79 19.35
C VAL A 437 -3.17 -4.93 18.36
N ALA A 438 -2.41 -4.72 17.29
CA ALA A 438 -2.12 -5.75 16.31
C ALA A 438 -1.39 -6.94 16.94
N ALA A 439 -0.35 -6.68 17.74
CA ALA A 439 0.40 -7.71 18.45
C ALA A 439 -0.50 -8.48 19.43
N GLY A 440 -1.21 -7.76 20.31
CA GLY A 440 -2.09 -8.40 21.30
C GLY A 440 -3.19 -9.25 20.66
N TRP A 441 -3.83 -8.73 19.60
CA TRP A 441 -4.88 -9.46 18.88
C TRP A 441 -4.36 -10.72 18.19
N PHE A 442 -3.16 -10.63 17.62
CA PHE A 442 -2.51 -11.79 16.99
C PHE A 442 -2.10 -12.83 18.04
N GLU A 443 -1.48 -12.42 19.16
CA GLU A 443 -1.04 -13.30 20.23
C GLU A 443 -2.22 -13.99 20.95
N LEU A 444 -3.40 -13.35 21.00
CA LEU A 444 -4.64 -13.97 21.45
C LEU A 444 -5.20 -15.01 20.49
N GLY A 445 -4.52 -15.31 19.38
CA GLY A 445 -4.92 -16.34 18.43
C GLY A 445 -6.08 -15.94 17.51
N LYS A 446 -6.44 -14.64 17.43
CA LYS A 446 -7.55 -14.14 16.60
C LYS A 446 -7.30 -14.22 15.09
N TRP A 447 -6.16 -14.69 14.68
CA TRP A 447 -5.83 -15.02 13.29
C TRP A 447 -6.28 -16.44 12.89
N ARG A 448 -6.55 -17.34 13.86
CA ARG A 448 -6.96 -18.73 13.64
C ARG A 448 -8.39 -18.84 13.11
N GLY A 449 -8.73 -20.03 12.59
CA GLY A 449 -10.10 -20.43 12.30
C GLY A 449 -10.74 -19.80 11.06
N VAL A 450 -9.95 -19.29 10.09
CA VAL A 450 -10.44 -18.97 8.75
C VAL A 450 -9.78 -19.91 7.76
N ASP A 451 -10.54 -20.88 7.31
CA ASP A 451 -10.19 -21.64 6.11
C ASP A 451 -10.60 -20.82 4.87
N VAL A 452 -9.63 -20.21 4.22
CA VAL A 452 -9.88 -19.50 2.95
C VAL A 452 -9.66 -20.41 1.74
N THR A 453 -9.25 -21.66 1.97
CA THR A 453 -9.03 -22.66 0.92
C THR A 453 -10.28 -23.54 0.68
N GLY A 454 -11.11 -23.75 1.72
CA GLY A 454 -12.37 -24.52 1.63
C GLY A 454 -13.48 -23.85 0.83
N ASP A 455 -14.39 -24.66 0.29
CA ASP A 455 -15.57 -24.18 -0.46
C ASP A 455 -16.66 -23.53 0.44
N ASP A 456 -16.63 -23.81 1.75
CA ASP A 456 -17.62 -23.35 2.72
C ASP A 456 -17.30 -22.00 3.39
N ALA A 457 -16.62 -21.11 2.72
CA ALA A 457 -16.35 -19.75 3.24
C ALA A 457 -17.61 -18.88 3.41
N SER A 458 -18.78 -19.47 3.74
CA SER A 458 -20.09 -18.80 3.76
C SER A 458 -20.56 -18.32 5.14
N ASP A 459 -19.83 -18.56 6.27
CA ASP A 459 -20.32 -18.09 7.57
C ASP A 459 -19.25 -17.26 8.34
N PRO A 460 -19.40 -15.94 8.40
CA PRO A 460 -18.56 -15.07 9.25
C PRO A 460 -19.06 -14.97 10.71
N ALA A 461 -20.18 -15.63 11.09
CA ALA A 461 -20.82 -15.46 12.38
C ALA A 461 -20.93 -16.73 13.24
N GLY A 462 -20.49 -17.89 12.76
CA GLY A 462 -20.69 -19.17 13.43
C GLY A 462 -19.51 -19.63 14.29
N GLY A 463 -19.04 -18.83 15.21
CA GLY A 463 -18.10 -19.23 16.24
C GLY A 463 -18.81 -19.61 17.55
N THR A 464 -19.78 -20.49 17.52
CA THR A 464 -20.26 -21.17 18.73
C THR A 464 -19.50 -22.49 18.88
N ALA A 465 -18.89 -22.65 20.04
CA ALA A 465 -18.17 -23.82 20.47
C ALA A 465 -18.88 -25.12 20.10
N ALA A 466 -18.20 -26.03 19.42
CA ALA A 466 -18.59 -27.43 19.39
C ALA A 466 -18.49 -27.95 20.81
N GLU A 467 -19.59 -28.12 21.47
CA GLU A 467 -19.73 -28.95 22.66
C GLU A 467 -19.27 -30.36 22.29
N SER A 468 -18.21 -30.78 22.96
CA SER A 468 -17.78 -32.17 22.97
C SER A 468 -18.90 -33.00 23.61
N ASP A 469 -19.65 -33.75 22.80
CA ASP A 469 -20.49 -34.83 23.26
C ASP A 469 -19.57 -35.94 23.80
N GLU A 470 -19.44 -35.96 25.11
CA GLU A 470 -18.86 -37.02 25.90
C GLU A 470 -19.83 -38.23 25.85
N ALA A 471 -19.57 -39.12 24.92
CA ALA A 471 -20.31 -40.39 24.89
C ALA A 471 -19.88 -41.26 26.09
N ASP A 472 -20.79 -41.39 27.01
CA ASP A 472 -20.78 -42.33 28.17
C ASP A 472 -20.59 -43.78 27.68
N PRO A 473 -19.55 -44.52 28.15
CA PRO A 473 -19.42 -45.95 27.94
C PRO A 473 -19.91 -46.70 29.16
N GLY A 474 -21.20 -46.80 29.30
CA GLY A 474 -21.81 -47.57 30.41
C GLY A 474 -23.06 -48.29 30.00
N SER A 475 -22.94 -49.55 29.54
CA SER A 475 -23.89 -50.61 29.77
C SER A 475 -23.83 -51.71 28.71
N ALA A 476 -23.11 -52.76 29.01
CA ALA A 476 -23.47 -54.14 28.58
C ALA A 476 -22.70 -55.18 29.42
N ALA A 477 -23.21 -55.42 30.58
CA ALA A 477 -22.97 -56.72 31.27
C ALA A 477 -24.27 -57.51 31.15
N GLY A 478 -24.20 -58.73 30.64
CA GLY A 478 -25.33 -59.67 30.77
C GLY A 478 -25.38 -60.72 29.65
N GLU A 479 -25.01 -61.97 30.07
CA GLU A 479 -25.52 -63.25 29.57
C GLU A 479 -25.00 -63.82 28.23
N ALA A 480 -24.12 -64.75 28.31
CA ALA A 480 -24.19 -66.23 28.27
C ALA A 480 -22.80 -66.79 27.96
#